data_650d11fe4b304d477c34bfb99cc67076
#
_entry.id   650d11fe4b304d477c34bfb99cc67076
#
_cell.length_a   1.000
_cell.length_b   1.000
_cell.length_c   1.000
_cell.angle_alpha   90.00
_cell.angle_beta   90.00
_cell.angle_gamma   90.00
#
_symmetry.space_group_name_H-M   'P 1'
#
loop_
_entity.id
_entity.type
_entity.pdbx_description
1 polymer ?
#
loop_
_entity_poly.entity_id
_entity_poly.type
_entity_poly.pdbx_seq_one_letter_code
_entity_poly.pdbx_strand_id
1 'polypeptide(L)'
;MGNGYGICAVVGRKNIMEAAQGSWISSTFWTERIGPTAALAALKVMERTKSWEIITEIGNDNKKRWQELADKYGLQIEQWGIPALAGYTFKSKNYLAYKTFVTQEMLKKGYLAGTSMYTCIAHTPEIIDGYFYELDKVFAQIREFEDGRDVMKALEGPVCQSGFKRLN
;
A
#
# COMPACT_ATOMS: atom_id res chain seq x y z
N MET A 1 7.79 13.25 2.36
CA MET A 1 8.18 14.50 1.70
C MET A 1 9.45 14.34 0.86
N GLY A 2 10.51 13.73 1.37
CA GLY A 2 11.80 13.64 0.67
C GLY A 2 11.92 12.59 -0.42
N ASN A 3 10.89 11.83 -0.73
CA ASN A 3 10.84 10.79 -1.75
C ASN A 3 12.06 9.84 -1.70
N GLY A 4 12.26 9.20 -0.54
CA GLY A 4 13.40 8.32 -0.25
C GLY A 4 14.45 8.93 0.69
N TYR A 5 14.46 10.24 0.86
CA TYR A 5 15.32 10.92 1.83
C TYR A 5 14.59 11.24 3.14
N GLY A 6 15.30 11.10 4.26
CA GLY A 6 14.75 11.28 5.60
C GLY A 6 14.37 12.73 5.86
N ILE A 7 13.09 13.05 5.82
CA ILE A 7 12.55 14.34 6.24
C ILE A 7 11.07 14.22 6.61
N CYS A 8 10.69 14.81 7.73
CA CYS A 8 9.31 14.94 8.17
C CYS A 8 8.96 16.42 8.36
N ALA A 9 7.66 16.73 8.37
CA ALA A 9 7.15 18.02 8.73
C ALA A 9 5.99 17.85 9.71
N VAL A 10 6.01 18.66 10.77
CA VAL A 10 4.86 18.83 11.66
C VAL A 10 4.20 20.17 11.31
N VAL A 11 2.96 20.12 10.88
CA VAL A 11 2.21 21.29 10.45
C VAL A 11 0.91 21.41 11.22
N GLY A 12 0.47 22.63 11.48
CA GLY A 12 -0.77 22.87 12.20
C GLY A 12 -1.14 24.35 12.26
N ARG A 13 -2.25 24.63 12.91
CA ARG A 13 -2.66 26.03 13.15
C ARG A 13 -1.66 26.72 14.05
N LYS A 14 -1.41 28.02 13.82
CA LYS A 14 -0.40 28.82 14.53
C LYS A 14 -0.51 28.68 16.05
N ASN A 15 -1.69 28.88 16.62
CA ASN A 15 -1.93 28.80 18.06
C ASN A 15 -1.65 27.41 18.68
N ILE A 16 -1.76 26.34 17.88
CA ILE A 16 -1.42 24.98 18.32
C ILE A 16 0.08 24.75 18.15
N MET A 17 0.67 25.23 17.07
CA MET A 17 2.11 25.06 16.82
C MET A 17 2.99 25.84 17.77
N GLU A 18 2.50 26.93 18.36
CA GLU A 18 3.21 27.65 19.41
C GLU A 18 3.48 26.77 20.65
N ALA A 19 2.55 25.89 21.00
CA ALA A 19 2.76 24.93 22.09
C ALA A 19 3.87 23.91 21.77
N ALA A 20 4.15 23.65 20.51
CA ALA A 20 5.24 22.75 20.11
C ALA A 20 6.64 23.29 20.47
N GLN A 21 6.77 24.62 20.64
CA GLN A 21 8.03 25.23 21.06
C GLN A 21 8.39 24.89 22.51
N GLY A 22 7.42 24.57 23.33
CA GLY A 22 7.60 24.07 24.70
C GLY A 22 7.86 22.56 24.77
N SER A 23 7.93 21.85 23.65
CA SER A 23 8.14 20.43 23.56
C SER A 23 9.46 20.10 22.85
N TRP A 24 9.98 18.88 23.12
CA TRP A 24 11.19 18.39 22.47
C TRP A 24 10.85 17.75 21.11
N ILE A 25 10.50 18.55 20.11
CA ILE A 25 10.44 18.08 18.74
C ILE A 25 11.86 18.06 18.19
N SER A 26 12.42 16.88 18.04
CA SER A 26 13.83 16.69 17.71
C SER A 26 13.97 15.66 16.58
N SER A 27 15.12 15.69 15.93
CA SER A 27 15.48 14.79 14.84
C SER A 27 16.98 14.55 14.81
N THR A 28 17.41 13.46 14.18
CA THR A 28 18.82 13.15 13.99
C THR A 28 19.50 14.07 12.97
N PHE A 29 18.74 14.59 11.99
CA PHE A 29 19.28 15.32 10.83
C PHE A 29 19.11 16.83 10.93
N TRP A 30 19.45 17.42 12.06
CA TRP A 30 19.19 18.83 12.39
C TRP A 30 19.66 19.85 11.35
N THR A 31 20.90 19.70 10.89
CA THR A 31 21.57 20.69 10.01
C THR A 31 21.84 20.14 8.62
N GLU A 32 21.39 18.93 8.34
CA GLU A 32 21.54 18.32 7.04
C GLU A 32 20.71 19.03 5.98
N ARG A 33 21.31 19.25 4.81
CA ARG A 33 20.64 19.94 3.69
C ARG A 33 19.98 18.98 2.68
N ILE A 34 20.32 17.69 2.73
CA ILE A 34 19.85 16.69 1.76
C ILE A 34 18.33 16.55 1.85
N GLY A 35 17.80 16.29 3.05
CA GLY A 35 16.35 16.14 3.27
C GLY A 35 15.53 17.34 2.80
N PRO A 36 15.82 18.58 3.25
CA PRO A 36 15.13 19.77 2.78
C PRO A 36 15.24 20.00 1.27
N THR A 37 16.42 19.76 0.67
CA THR A 37 16.60 19.88 -0.78
C THR A 37 15.75 18.88 -1.54
N ALA A 38 15.73 17.62 -1.09
CA ALA A 38 14.90 16.58 -1.68
C ALA A 38 13.40 16.89 -1.55
N ALA A 39 12.97 17.40 -0.37
CA ALA A 39 11.59 17.80 -0.15
C ALA A 39 11.15 18.94 -1.09
N LEU A 40 11.98 19.97 -1.25
CA LEU A 40 11.70 21.07 -2.17
C LEU A 40 11.61 20.58 -3.62
N ALA A 41 12.49 19.66 -4.03
CA ALA A 41 12.44 19.07 -5.36
C ALA A 41 11.15 18.25 -5.56
N ALA A 42 10.80 17.41 -4.58
CA ALA A 42 9.57 16.62 -4.62
C ALA A 42 8.32 17.51 -4.70
N LEU A 43 8.23 18.57 -3.90
CA LEU A 43 7.11 19.50 -3.92
C LEU A 43 6.97 20.22 -5.28
N LYS A 44 8.09 20.63 -5.88
CA LYS A 44 8.08 21.23 -7.23
C LYS A 44 7.57 20.24 -8.30
N VAL A 45 7.96 18.96 -8.20
CA VAL A 45 7.44 17.93 -9.10
C VAL A 45 5.95 17.73 -8.88
N MET A 46 5.52 17.61 -7.62
CA MET A 46 4.09 17.47 -7.27
C MET A 46 3.25 18.61 -7.86
N GLU A 47 3.70 19.85 -7.68
CA GLU A 47 3.01 21.04 -8.20
C GLU A 47 2.94 21.01 -9.73
N ARG A 48 4.07 20.76 -10.40
CA ARG A 48 4.17 20.72 -11.88
C ARG A 48 3.30 19.63 -12.50
N THR A 49 3.25 18.45 -11.88
CA THR A 49 2.53 17.29 -12.42
C THR A 49 1.11 17.17 -11.86
N LYS A 50 0.75 17.97 -10.87
CA LYS A 50 -0.48 17.79 -10.08
C LYS A 50 -0.65 16.35 -9.60
N SER A 51 0.44 15.77 -9.10
CA SER A 51 0.52 14.33 -8.78
C SER A 51 -0.60 13.84 -7.87
N TRP A 52 -1.14 14.70 -7.01
CA TRP A 52 -2.28 14.36 -6.15
C TRP A 52 -3.56 14.01 -6.92
N GLU A 53 -3.79 14.63 -8.09
CA GLU A 53 -4.92 14.30 -8.97
C GLU A 53 -4.69 12.92 -9.59
N ILE A 54 -3.52 12.69 -10.19
CA ILE A 54 -3.14 11.44 -10.83
C ILE A 54 -3.19 10.26 -9.86
N ILE A 55 -2.55 10.38 -8.70
CA ILE A 55 -2.53 9.29 -7.71
C ILE A 55 -3.91 9.02 -7.11
N THR A 56 -4.78 10.03 -7.04
CA THR A 56 -6.17 9.87 -6.58
C THR A 56 -6.97 9.09 -7.61
N GLU A 57 -6.83 9.41 -8.89
CA GLU A 57 -7.50 8.70 -9.98
C GLU A 57 -7.05 7.23 -10.04
N ILE A 58 -5.75 6.96 -10.09
CA ILE A 58 -5.20 5.60 -10.10
C ILE A 58 -5.65 4.82 -8.86
N GLY A 59 -5.62 5.43 -7.69
CA GLY A 59 -6.01 4.77 -6.45
C GLY A 59 -7.50 4.42 -6.39
N ASN A 60 -8.35 5.28 -6.92
CA ASN A 60 -9.79 5.00 -7.03
C ASN A 60 -10.06 3.87 -8.05
N ASP A 61 -9.36 3.87 -9.18
CA ASP A 61 -9.45 2.77 -10.15
C ASP A 61 -9.00 1.44 -9.54
N ASN A 62 -7.89 1.42 -8.82
CA ASN A 62 -7.42 0.24 -8.12
C ASN A 62 -8.47 -0.30 -7.14
N LYS A 63 -9.10 0.58 -6.34
CA LYS A 63 -10.15 0.18 -5.40
C LYS A 63 -11.35 -0.43 -6.12
N LYS A 64 -11.77 0.16 -7.23
CA LYS A 64 -12.85 -0.36 -8.06
C LYS A 64 -12.50 -1.74 -8.61
N ARG A 65 -11.32 -1.91 -9.21
CA ARG A 65 -10.87 -3.17 -9.82
C ARG A 65 -10.68 -4.29 -8.79
N TRP A 66 -10.20 -3.99 -7.57
CA TRP A 66 -10.18 -5.00 -6.49
C TRP A 66 -11.58 -5.48 -6.12
N GLN A 67 -12.57 -4.58 -6.10
CA GLN A 67 -13.96 -4.98 -5.84
C GLN A 67 -14.51 -5.83 -6.99
N GLU A 68 -14.26 -5.44 -8.24
CA GLU A 68 -14.68 -6.20 -9.42
C GLU A 68 -14.09 -7.62 -9.42
N LEU A 69 -12.81 -7.78 -9.02
CA LEU A 69 -12.21 -9.11 -8.87
C LEU A 69 -12.86 -9.90 -7.74
N ALA A 70 -13.12 -9.28 -6.61
CA ALA A 70 -13.79 -9.93 -5.49
C ALA A 70 -15.19 -10.40 -5.90
N ASP A 71 -15.96 -9.55 -6.55
CA ASP A 71 -17.31 -9.87 -7.04
C ASP A 71 -17.28 -10.99 -8.08
N LYS A 72 -16.33 -10.94 -9.03
CA LYS A 72 -16.14 -11.97 -10.06
C LYS A 72 -15.98 -13.37 -9.48
N TYR A 73 -15.27 -13.49 -8.39
CA TYR A 73 -15.00 -14.79 -7.74
C TYR A 73 -15.86 -15.05 -6.50
N GLY A 74 -16.87 -14.21 -6.23
CA GLY A 74 -17.72 -14.34 -5.05
C GLY A 74 -16.96 -14.27 -3.73
N LEU A 75 -15.84 -13.54 -3.71
CA LEU A 75 -15.05 -13.28 -2.52
C LEU A 75 -15.52 -12.01 -1.82
N GLN A 76 -15.41 -11.99 -0.49
CA GLN A 76 -15.72 -10.78 0.27
C GLN A 76 -14.44 -10.09 0.71
N ILE A 77 -14.32 -8.82 0.37
CA ILE A 77 -13.22 -7.96 0.82
C ILE A 77 -13.76 -6.75 1.59
N GLU A 78 -12.95 -6.22 2.46
CA GLU A 78 -13.13 -4.92 3.09
C GLU A 78 -12.03 -3.99 2.64
N GLN A 79 -12.40 -2.89 1.99
CA GLN A 79 -11.44 -1.90 1.52
C GLN A 79 -11.22 -0.81 2.58
N TRP A 80 -10.00 -0.32 2.67
CA TRP A 80 -9.59 0.72 3.60
C TRP A 80 -8.62 1.71 2.95
N GLY A 81 -8.35 2.79 3.66
CA GLY A 81 -7.39 3.82 3.26
C GLY A 81 -7.90 4.80 2.23
N ILE A 82 -7.09 5.83 2.00
CA ILE A 82 -7.29 6.87 0.97
C ILE A 82 -6.74 6.39 -0.38
N PRO A 83 -7.12 6.99 -1.51
CA PRO A 83 -6.64 6.56 -2.84
C PRO A 83 -5.11 6.49 -2.96
N ALA A 84 -4.38 7.43 -2.34
CA ALA A 84 -2.92 7.42 -2.36
C ALA A 84 -2.30 6.22 -1.62
N LEU A 85 -3.03 5.64 -0.67
CA LEU A 85 -2.65 4.47 0.11
C LEU A 85 -3.90 3.65 0.40
N ALA A 86 -4.33 2.91 -0.57
CA ALA A 86 -5.48 2.03 -0.49
C ALA A 86 -5.07 0.58 -0.25
N GLY A 87 -5.97 -0.18 0.37
CA GLY A 87 -5.80 -1.60 0.54
C GLY A 87 -7.12 -2.31 0.74
N TYR A 88 -7.02 -3.63 0.82
CA TYR A 88 -8.15 -4.51 1.08
C TYR A 88 -7.74 -5.64 2.02
N THR A 89 -8.74 -6.22 2.66
CA THR A 89 -8.59 -7.41 3.52
C THR A 89 -9.69 -8.39 3.15
N PHE A 90 -9.36 -9.66 2.98
CA PHE A 90 -10.37 -10.70 2.76
C PHE A 90 -11.18 -10.92 4.04
N LYS A 91 -12.50 -10.95 3.94
CA LYS A 91 -13.40 -11.29 5.04
C LYS A 91 -13.49 -12.81 5.20
N SER A 92 -12.40 -13.41 5.65
CA SER A 92 -12.26 -14.84 5.85
C SER A 92 -11.43 -15.11 7.11
N LYS A 93 -11.66 -16.25 7.75
CA LYS A 93 -10.81 -16.73 8.84
C LYS A 93 -9.36 -16.96 8.40
N ASN A 94 -9.15 -17.20 7.12
CA ASN A 94 -7.83 -17.45 6.52
C ASN A 94 -7.18 -16.18 5.94
N TYR A 95 -7.64 -14.98 6.27
CA TYR A 95 -7.21 -13.73 5.65
C TYR A 95 -5.70 -13.50 5.63
N LEU A 96 -4.98 -13.94 6.69
CA LEU A 96 -3.51 -13.84 6.73
C LEU A 96 -2.84 -14.82 5.76
N ALA A 97 -3.36 -16.02 5.65
CA ALA A 97 -2.87 -17.00 4.67
C ALA A 97 -3.12 -16.51 3.24
N TYR A 98 -4.28 -15.91 2.97
CA TYR A 98 -4.57 -15.32 1.66
C TYR A 98 -3.69 -14.11 1.36
N LYS A 99 -3.45 -13.24 2.34
CA LYS A 99 -2.49 -12.15 2.20
C LYS A 99 -1.09 -12.66 1.86
N THR A 100 -0.64 -13.72 2.54
CA THR A 100 0.66 -14.35 2.27
C THR A 100 0.70 -14.94 0.87
N PHE A 101 -0.37 -15.61 0.46
CA PHE A 101 -0.50 -16.21 -0.86
C PHE A 101 -0.49 -15.18 -1.99
N VAL A 102 -1.23 -14.06 -1.82
CA VAL A 102 -1.16 -12.92 -2.77
C VAL A 102 0.28 -12.44 -2.93
N THR A 103 0.97 -12.19 -1.81
CA THR A 103 2.37 -11.72 -1.87
C THR A 103 3.29 -12.72 -2.55
N GLN A 104 3.16 -14.01 -2.23
CA GLN A 104 3.94 -15.10 -2.83
C GLN A 104 3.75 -15.18 -4.34
N GLU A 105 2.51 -15.26 -4.79
CA GLU A 105 2.22 -15.48 -6.21
C GLU A 105 2.50 -14.23 -7.06
N MET A 106 2.24 -13.05 -6.54
CA MET A 106 2.55 -11.81 -7.24
C MET A 106 4.06 -11.59 -7.33
N LEU A 107 4.84 -11.96 -6.29
CA LEU A 107 6.31 -11.89 -6.33
C LEU A 107 6.90 -12.78 -7.44
N LYS A 108 6.37 -13.98 -7.65
CA LYS A 108 6.76 -14.86 -8.75
C LYS A 108 6.53 -14.25 -10.14
N LYS A 109 5.65 -13.25 -10.22
CA LYS A 109 5.34 -12.49 -11.44
C LYS A 109 6.11 -11.17 -11.55
N GLY A 110 7.02 -10.91 -10.61
CA GLY A 110 7.84 -9.70 -10.58
C GLY A 110 7.18 -8.49 -9.90
N TYR A 111 6.06 -8.69 -9.19
CA TYR A 111 5.38 -7.63 -8.45
C TYR A 111 5.67 -7.74 -6.95
N LEU A 112 6.28 -6.72 -6.36
CA LEU A 112 6.37 -6.56 -4.91
C LEU A 112 5.01 -6.10 -4.36
N ALA A 113 4.02 -6.96 -4.45
CA ALA A 113 2.64 -6.66 -4.13
C ALA A 113 2.18 -7.39 -2.86
N GLY A 114 1.38 -6.71 -2.08
CA GLY A 114 0.59 -7.28 -1.00
C GLY A 114 -0.88 -6.94 -1.21
N THR A 115 -1.60 -6.73 -0.11
CA THR A 115 -3.01 -6.31 -0.14
C THR A 115 -3.18 -4.79 0.02
N SER A 116 -2.14 -4.01 -0.27
CA SER A 116 -2.18 -2.54 -0.28
C SER A 116 -1.24 -2.00 -1.35
N MET A 117 -1.54 -0.80 -1.83
CA MET A 117 -0.75 -0.12 -2.84
C MET A 117 -0.49 1.33 -2.43
N TYR A 118 0.78 1.71 -2.42
CA TYR A 118 1.23 3.09 -2.34
C TYR A 118 1.24 3.64 -3.77
N THR A 119 0.18 4.32 -4.14
CA THR A 119 0.00 4.82 -5.50
C THR A 119 1.00 5.92 -5.81
N CYS A 120 1.62 5.87 -6.98
CA CYS A 120 2.56 6.89 -7.44
C CYS A 120 2.39 7.16 -8.94
N ILE A 121 2.95 8.27 -9.42
CA ILE A 121 2.85 8.70 -10.83
C ILE A 121 3.60 7.78 -11.82
N ALA A 122 4.41 6.85 -11.32
CA ALA A 122 5.07 5.84 -12.14
C ALA A 122 4.21 4.60 -12.38
N HIS A 123 3.05 4.49 -11.75
CA HIS A 123 2.07 3.45 -12.03
C HIS A 123 1.31 3.78 -13.30
N THR A 124 1.93 3.49 -14.45
CA THR A 124 1.28 3.67 -15.76
C THR A 124 0.12 2.69 -15.94
N PRO A 125 -0.82 2.96 -16.88
CA PRO A 125 -1.90 2.03 -17.19
C PRO A 125 -1.40 0.61 -17.48
N GLU A 126 -0.31 0.47 -18.26
CA GLU A 126 0.27 -0.82 -18.63
C GLU A 126 0.75 -1.61 -17.40
N ILE A 127 1.36 -0.93 -16.43
CA ILE A 127 1.83 -1.55 -15.17
C ILE A 127 0.63 -2.01 -14.34
N ILE A 128 -0.39 -1.15 -14.22
CA ILE A 128 -1.61 -1.46 -13.46
C ILE A 128 -2.39 -2.59 -14.13
N ASP A 129 -2.53 -2.58 -15.44
CA ASP A 129 -3.22 -3.64 -16.17
C ASP A 129 -2.50 -4.98 -16.04
N GLY A 130 -1.17 -4.99 -16.16
CA GLY A 130 -0.36 -6.18 -15.92
C GLY A 130 -0.50 -6.73 -14.50
N TYR A 131 -0.51 -5.84 -13.51
CA TYR A 131 -0.74 -6.21 -12.11
C TYR A 131 -2.10 -6.88 -11.92
N PHE A 132 -3.19 -6.29 -12.43
CA PHE A 132 -4.54 -6.85 -12.30
C PHE A 132 -4.73 -8.12 -13.12
N TYR A 133 -4.06 -8.26 -14.26
CA TYR A 133 -4.07 -9.50 -15.04
C TYR A 133 -3.49 -10.69 -14.27
N GLU A 134 -2.40 -10.49 -13.52
CA GLU A 134 -1.83 -11.55 -12.69
C GLU A 134 -2.62 -11.74 -11.38
N LEU A 135 -3.13 -10.67 -10.78
CA LEU A 135 -3.94 -10.72 -9.57
C LEU A 135 -5.26 -11.47 -9.79
N ASP A 136 -5.85 -11.38 -10.98
CA ASP A 136 -7.05 -12.12 -11.35
C ASP A 136 -6.88 -13.63 -11.16
N LYS A 137 -5.73 -14.17 -11.58
CA LYS A 137 -5.39 -15.60 -11.41
C LYS A 137 -5.23 -15.98 -9.95
N VAL A 138 -4.73 -15.06 -9.14
CA VAL A 138 -4.56 -15.27 -7.70
C VAL A 138 -5.92 -15.29 -6.99
N PHE A 139 -6.84 -14.40 -7.37
CA PHE A 139 -8.20 -14.38 -6.82
C PHE A 139 -8.99 -15.66 -7.19
N ALA A 140 -8.80 -16.17 -8.41
CA ALA A 140 -9.37 -17.46 -8.81
C ALA A 140 -8.91 -18.60 -7.88
N GLN A 141 -7.62 -18.66 -7.54
CA GLN A 141 -7.09 -19.67 -6.62
C GLN A 141 -7.58 -19.48 -5.18
N ILE A 142 -7.76 -18.23 -4.74
CA ILE A 142 -8.33 -17.94 -3.40
C ILE A 142 -9.78 -18.44 -3.35
N ARG A 143 -10.53 -18.36 -4.44
CA ARG A 143 -11.88 -18.97 -4.50
C ARG A 143 -11.81 -20.46 -4.27
N GLU A 144 -10.87 -21.18 -4.89
CA GLU A 144 -10.69 -22.61 -4.66
C GLU A 144 -10.38 -22.93 -3.18
N PHE A 145 -9.65 -22.07 -2.47
CA PHE A 145 -9.40 -22.25 -1.03
C PHE A 145 -10.66 -22.03 -0.19
N GLU A 146 -11.51 -21.09 -0.55
CA GLU A 146 -12.83 -20.94 0.09
C GLU A 146 -13.75 -22.14 -0.19
N ASP A 147 -13.57 -22.81 -1.35
CA ASP A 147 -14.30 -24.02 -1.71
C ASP A 147 -13.73 -25.30 -1.08
N GLY A 148 -12.67 -25.18 -0.24
CA GLY A 148 -12.16 -26.28 0.58
C GLY A 148 -10.76 -26.78 0.22
N ARG A 149 -10.11 -26.25 -0.79
CA ARG A 149 -8.69 -26.49 -1.04
C ARG A 149 -7.85 -25.94 0.11
N ASP A 150 -6.88 -26.69 0.57
CA ASP A 150 -6.03 -26.29 1.70
C ASP A 150 -5.00 -25.23 1.28
N VAL A 151 -5.18 -23.99 1.70
CA VAL A 151 -4.27 -22.89 1.44
C VAL A 151 -2.88 -23.12 2.03
N MET A 152 -2.79 -23.81 3.19
CA MET A 152 -1.50 -24.04 3.86
C MET A 152 -0.56 -24.90 3.02
N LYS A 153 -1.10 -25.79 2.19
CA LYS A 153 -0.31 -26.60 1.24
C LYS A 153 0.17 -25.84 0.01
N ALA A 154 -0.42 -24.67 -0.25
CA ALA A 154 -0.04 -23.80 -1.36
C ALA A 154 1.01 -22.75 -0.97
N LEU A 155 1.25 -22.57 0.33
CA LEU A 155 2.26 -21.65 0.82
C LEU A 155 3.65 -22.30 0.82
N GLU A 156 4.65 -21.56 0.37
CA GLU A 156 6.07 -21.95 0.37
C GLU A 156 6.79 -21.52 1.66
N GLY A 157 6.14 -20.74 2.49
CA GLY A 157 6.68 -20.24 3.74
C GLY A 157 5.60 -20.06 4.82
N PRO A 158 5.96 -19.61 6.00
CA PRO A 158 5.02 -19.40 7.07
C PRO A 158 4.03 -18.28 6.75
N VAL A 159 2.82 -18.38 7.30
CA VAL A 159 1.82 -17.31 7.22
C VAL A 159 2.37 -16.02 7.86
N CYS A 160 2.15 -14.90 7.20
CA CYS A 160 2.58 -13.60 7.70
C CYS A 160 1.93 -13.27 9.05
N GLN A 161 2.67 -12.55 9.88
CA GLN A 161 2.17 -12.14 11.20
C GLN A 161 1.29 -10.90 11.10
N SER A 162 0.27 -10.82 11.94
CA SER A 162 -0.51 -9.60 12.14
C SER A 162 0.00 -8.86 13.37
N GLY A 163 0.38 -7.59 13.17
CA GLY A 163 0.77 -6.70 14.26
C GLY A 163 2.17 -6.97 14.84
N PHE A 164 2.49 -6.21 15.87
CA PHE A 164 3.75 -6.27 16.59
C PHE A 164 3.65 -7.33 17.69
N LYS A 165 4.32 -8.46 17.53
CA LYS A 165 4.54 -9.42 18.62
C LYS A 165 6.03 -9.52 18.88
N ARG A 166 6.42 -9.52 20.16
CA ARG A 166 7.78 -9.93 20.53
C ARG A 166 7.94 -11.40 20.14
N LEU A 167 9.09 -11.73 19.55
CA LEU A 167 9.46 -13.08 19.13
C LEU A 167 10.10 -13.89 20.29
N ASN A 168 9.66 -13.65 21.52
CA ASN A 168 10.18 -14.38 22.73
C ASN A 168 9.12 -15.35 23.19
#